data_a4e31962d8d8ecbc8079cd9e3670443f
#
_entry.id   a4e31962d8d8ecbc8079cd9e3670443f
#
_cell.length_a   1.000
_cell.length_b   1.000
_cell.length_c   1.000
_cell.angle_alpha   90.00
_cell.angle_beta   90.00
_cell.angle_gamma   90.00
#
_symmetry.space_group_name_H-M   'P 1'
#
loop_
_entity.id
_entity.type
_entity.pdbx_description
1 polymer ?
#
loop_
_entity_poly.entity_id
_entity_poly.type
_entity_poly.pdbx_seq_one_letter_code
_entity_poly.pdbx_strand_id
1 'polypeptide(L)'
;TRATELEKRREGNTTELLVTQVPGERPTVVITTPAIGHVPPRPVLMFSCVDNITRMQVALMHPLDVHDIAVTLNADSRALRSHWFVRENGTLLESSRGLSGIDEIKQLFGAKTLTVDTGADNAAGKLTFNIDGLARAIAPLRVACHWAGE
;
A
#
# COMPACT_ATOMS: atom_id res chain seq x y z
N THR A 1 -5.77 -9.40 -12.89
CA THR A 1 -4.71 -8.99 -11.96
C THR A 1 -5.29 -8.59 -10.61
N ARG A 2 -4.45 -8.55 -9.61
CA ARG A 2 -4.86 -8.08 -8.28
C ARG A 2 -5.38 -6.64 -8.33
N ALA A 3 -4.71 -5.78 -9.07
CA ALA A 3 -5.14 -4.39 -9.23
C ALA A 3 -6.56 -4.31 -9.83
N THR A 4 -6.85 -5.11 -10.83
CA THR A 4 -8.18 -5.17 -11.46
C THR A 4 -9.24 -5.63 -10.46
N GLU A 5 -8.94 -6.65 -9.68
CA GLU A 5 -9.87 -7.17 -8.67
C GLU A 5 -10.16 -6.14 -7.57
N LEU A 6 -9.15 -5.41 -7.14
CA LEU A 6 -9.31 -4.36 -6.13
C LEU A 6 -10.15 -3.21 -6.65
N GLU A 7 -10.00 -2.84 -7.92
CA GLU A 7 -10.81 -1.79 -8.54
C GLU A 7 -12.30 -2.14 -8.57
N LYS A 8 -12.65 -3.41 -8.71
CA LYS A 8 -14.06 -3.83 -8.73
C LYS A 8 -14.80 -3.55 -7.43
N ARG A 9 -14.07 -3.41 -6.33
CA ARG A 9 -14.65 -3.16 -5.01
C ARG A 9 -14.84 -1.67 -4.74
N ARG A 10 -14.38 -0.81 -5.64
CA ARG A 10 -14.41 0.63 -5.48
C ARG A 10 -15.48 1.22 -6.38
N GLU A 11 -16.31 2.09 -5.84
CA GLU A 11 -17.33 2.80 -6.62
C GLU A 11 -16.73 4.07 -7.23
N GLY A 12 -16.93 4.25 -8.51
CA GLY A 12 -16.45 5.40 -9.26
C GLY A 12 -14.92 5.43 -9.36
N ASN A 13 -14.39 6.59 -9.72
CA ASN A 13 -12.96 6.79 -9.96
C ASN A 13 -12.26 7.51 -8.80
N THR A 14 -12.78 7.36 -7.57
CA THR A 14 -12.20 8.02 -6.41
C THR A 14 -10.79 7.51 -6.12
N THR A 15 -9.96 8.38 -5.55
CA THR A 15 -8.59 8.05 -5.16
C THR A 15 -8.39 8.14 -3.65
N GLU A 16 -9.49 8.11 -2.90
CA GLU A 16 -9.45 8.15 -1.45
C GLU A 16 -9.21 6.76 -0.85
N LEU A 17 -8.79 6.74 0.40
CA LEU A 17 -8.62 5.51 1.16
C LEU A 17 -9.96 4.80 1.34
N LEU A 18 -10.01 3.53 0.98
CA LEU A 18 -11.19 2.68 1.16
C LEU A 18 -10.85 1.59 2.16
N VAL A 19 -11.61 1.53 3.26
CA VAL A 19 -11.40 0.54 4.32
C VAL A 19 -12.44 -0.57 4.20
N THR A 20 -11.98 -1.81 4.10
CA THR A 20 -12.82 -3.01 4.08
C THR A 20 -12.48 -3.88 5.28
N GLN A 21 -13.47 -4.28 6.05
CA GLN A 21 -13.29 -5.10 7.23
C GLN A 21 -14.12 -6.37 7.13
N VAL A 22 -13.51 -7.50 7.51
CA VAL A 22 -14.21 -8.79 7.62
C VAL A 22 -14.01 -9.27 9.07
N PRO A 23 -15.07 -9.30 9.87
CA PRO A 23 -14.98 -9.73 11.28
C PRO A 23 -14.75 -11.23 11.39
N GLY A 24 -14.24 -11.68 12.53
CA GLY A 24 -13.98 -13.07 12.82
C GLY A 24 -13.00 -13.21 13.97
N GLU A 25 -12.60 -14.44 14.28
CA GLU A 25 -11.58 -14.69 15.30
C GLU A 25 -10.25 -14.04 14.91
N ARG A 26 -9.95 -14.05 13.61
CA ARG A 26 -8.81 -13.35 13.02
C ARG A 26 -9.36 -12.36 12.01
N PRO A 27 -9.74 -11.18 12.48
CA PRO A 27 -10.35 -10.20 11.58
C PRO A 27 -9.38 -9.82 10.45
N THR A 28 -9.95 -9.62 9.27
CA THR A 28 -9.21 -9.14 8.11
C THR A 28 -9.57 -7.68 7.87
N VAL A 29 -8.56 -6.84 7.71
CA VAL A 29 -8.74 -5.44 7.35
C VAL A 29 -7.87 -5.14 6.15
N VAL A 30 -8.47 -4.53 5.12
CA VAL A 30 -7.75 -4.13 3.91
C VAL A 30 -8.08 -2.67 3.62
N ILE A 31 -7.06 -1.87 3.43
CA ILE A 31 -7.19 -0.45 3.11
C ILE A 31 -6.51 -0.22 1.77
N THR A 32 -7.23 0.35 0.81
CA THR A 32 -6.73 0.53 -0.55
C THR A 32 -6.89 1.95 -1.03
N THR A 33 -5.96 2.39 -1.89
CA THR A 33 -6.08 3.64 -2.63
C THR A 33 -5.37 3.48 -3.97
N PRO A 34 -6.03 3.86 -5.09
CA PRO A 34 -5.43 3.68 -6.41
C PRO A 34 -4.50 4.84 -6.77
N ALA A 35 -3.61 4.59 -7.71
CA ALA A 35 -2.66 5.59 -8.18
C ALA A 35 -3.38 6.79 -8.81
N ILE A 36 -2.94 7.98 -8.45
CA ILE A 36 -3.45 9.24 -9.00
C ILE A 36 -2.93 9.42 -10.42
N GLY A 37 -3.76 9.99 -11.30
CA GLY A 37 -3.35 10.30 -12.67
C GLY A 37 -3.49 9.13 -13.63
N HIS A 38 -4.13 8.06 -13.23
CA HIS A 38 -4.39 6.86 -14.05
C HIS A 38 -5.88 6.62 -14.16
N VAL A 39 -6.29 5.93 -15.22
CA VAL A 39 -7.68 5.45 -15.37
C VAL A 39 -7.73 3.97 -14.99
N PRO A 40 -8.86 3.48 -14.48
CA PRO A 40 -9.00 2.06 -14.14
C PRO A 40 -8.81 1.14 -15.37
N PRO A 41 -8.18 -0.04 -15.20
CA PRO A 41 -7.53 -0.52 -13.98
C PRO A 41 -6.21 0.19 -13.71
N ARG A 42 -5.90 0.43 -12.44
CA ARG A 42 -4.77 1.23 -11.97
C ARG A 42 -3.93 0.48 -10.96
N PRO A 43 -2.65 0.84 -10.78
CA PRO A 43 -1.91 0.36 -9.61
C PRO A 43 -2.62 0.78 -8.32
N VAL A 44 -2.55 -0.08 -7.30
CA VAL A 44 -3.26 0.14 -6.03
C VAL A 44 -2.30 -0.06 -4.87
N LEU A 45 -2.23 0.94 -4.00
CA LEU A 45 -1.54 0.85 -2.71
C LEU A 45 -2.48 0.16 -1.72
N MET A 46 -1.93 -0.77 -0.95
CA MET A 46 -2.71 -1.60 -0.05
C MET A 46 -2.02 -1.74 1.29
N PHE A 47 -2.79 -1.51 2.37
CA PHE A 47 -2.39 -1.85 3.72
C PHE A 47 -3.32 -2.94 4.19
N SER A 48 -2.80 -4.01 4.75
CA SER A 48 -3.66 -5.12 5.16
C SER A 48 -3.24 -5.72 6.49
N CYS A 49 -4.23 -6.24 7.20
CA CYS A 49 -4.04 -7.16 8.30
C CYS A 49 -4.77 -8.45 7.94
N VAL A 50 -4.00 -9.51 7.68
CA VAL A 50 -4.51 -10.84 7.35
C VAL A 50 -3.75 -11.83 8.21
N ASP A 51 -4.47 -12.70 8.93
CA ASP A 51 -3.87 -13.68 9.84
C ASP A 51 -2.88 -13.04 10.82
N ASN A 52 -3.26 -11.88 11.36
CA ASN A 52 -2.45 -11.11 12.32
C ASN A 52 -1.11 -10.64 11.76
N ILE A 53 -1.00 -10.53 10.44
CA ILE A 53 0.21 -10.03 9.76
C ILE A 53 -0.11 -8.74 9.04
N THR A 54 0.62 -7.66 9.40
CA THR A 54 0.52 -6.37 8.73
C THR A 54 1.40 -6.36 7.50
N ARG A 55 0.82 -5.94 6.37
CA ARG A 55 1.54 -5.78 5.10
C ARG A 55 1.24 -4.44 4.47
N MET A 56 2.24 -3.85 3.84
CA MET A 56 2.08 -2.72 2.93
C MET A 56 2.52 -3.19 1.55
N GLN A 57 1.65 -3.05 0.56
CA GLN A 57 1.88 -3.61 -0.77
C GLN A 57 1.42 -2.64 -1.85
N VAL A 58 1.99 -2.76 -3.04
CA VAL A 58 1.51 -2.07 -4.24
C VAL A 58 1.23 -3.11 -5.31
N ALA A 59 -0.02 -3.19 -5.72
CA ALA A 59 -0.43 -4.04 -6.85
C ALA A 59 -0.13 -3.28 -8.14
N LEU A 60 0.70 -3.87 -9.00
CA LEU A 60 1.17 -3.25 -10.23
C LEU A 60 0.35 -3.71 -11.43
N MET A 61 0.31 -2.89 -12.47
CA MET A 61 -0.31 -3.24 -13.76
C MET A 61 0.67 -3.98 -14.69
N HIS A 62 1.97 -3.70 -14.52
CA HIS A 62 3.02 -4.34 -15.34
C HIS A 62 4.04 -5.01 -14.43
N PRO A 63 4.41 -6.26 -14.73
CA PRO A 63 5.32 -6.99 -13.86
C PRO A 63 6.74 -6.41 -13.87
N LEU A 64 7.40 -6.53 -12.72
CA LEU A 64 8.83 -6.27 -12.59
C LEU A 64 9.58 -7.59 -12.65
N ASP A 65 10.67 -7.61 -13.40
CA ASP A 65 11.48 -8.82 -13.59
C ASP A 65 12.67 -8.83 -12.62
N VAL A 66 12.37 -8.67 -11.34
CA VAL A 66 13.37 -8.73 -10.26
C VAL A 66 12.71 -9.35 -9.02
N HIS A 67 13.52 -9.87 -8.11
CA HIS A 67 13.02 -10.47 -6.87
C HIS A 67 12.82 -9.44 -5.74
N ASP A 68 13.59 -8.38 -5.78
CA ASP A 68 13.54 -7.30 -4.80
C ASP A 68 14.03 -6.02 -5.46
N ILE A 69 13.74 -4.88 -4.82
CA ILE A 69 14.06 -3.59 -5.42
C ILE A 69 14.19 -2.53 -4.33
N ALA A 70 15.17 -1.64 -4.51
CA ALA A 70 15.26 -0.45 -3.69
C ALA A 70 14.19 0.54 -4.13
N VAL A 71 13.44 1.08 -3.18
CA VAL A 71 12.41 2.08 -3.45
C VAL A 71 12.68 3.34 -2.66
N THR A 72 12.28 4.48 -3.20
CA THR A 72 12.22 5.73 -2.45
C THR A 72 10.75 6.06 -2.23
N LEU A 73 10.40 6.27 -0.96
CA LEU A 73 9.06 6.67 -0.57
C LEU A 73 9.09 8.16 -0.27
N ASN A 74 8.35 8.93 -1.04
CA ASN A 74 8.22 10.37 -0.80
C ASN A 74 6.87 10.63 -0.13
N ALA A 75 6.91 10.82 1.19
CA ALA A 75 5.74 11.16 1.99
C ALA A 75 5.69 12.69 2.08
N ASP A 76 4.89 13.30 1.23
CA ASP A 76 4.92 14.74 0.94
C ASP A 76 6.35 15.16 0.55
N SER A 77 7.03 15.95 1.38
CA SER A 77 8.39 16.41 1.09
C SER A 77 9.48 15.56 1.74
N ARG A 78 9.12 14.51 2.49
CA ARG A 78 10.10 13.65 3.16
C ARG A 78 10.42 12.44 2.30
N ALA A 79 11.71 12.21 2.05
CA ALA A 79 12.16 11.04 1.31
C ALA A 79 12.63 9.97 2.29
N LEU A 80 12.11 8.75 2.11
CA LEU A 80 12.48 7.59 2.90
C LEU A 80 12.98 6.52 1.93
N ARG A 81 14.12 5.94 2.21
CA ARG A 81 14.64 4.84 1.38
C ARG A 81 14.29 3.51 2.03
N SER A 82 13.87 2.56 1.21
CA SER A 82 13.49 1.24 1.67
C SER A 82 13.87 0.17 0.65
N HIS A 83 13.78 -1.07 1.06
CA HIS A 83 14.03 -2.22 0.20
C HIS A 83 12.79 -3.11 0.25
N TRP A 84 12.15 -3.28 -0.90
CA TRP A 84 10.90 -4.02 -1.00
C TRP A 84 11.08 -5.30 -1.81
N PHE A 85 10.20 -6.24 -1.59
CA PHE A 85 10.20 -7.53 -2.24
C PHE A 85 9.18 -7.56 -3.36
N VAL A 86 9.48 -8.34 -4.41
CA VAL A 86 8.58 -8.51 -5.55
C VAL A 86 7.94 -9.88 -5.45
N ARG A 87 6.60 -9.92 -5.47
CA ARG A 87 5.81 -11.13 -5.31
C ARG A 87 4.86 -11.30 -6.49
N GLU A 88 4.18 -12.45 -6.53
CA GLU A 88 3.13 -12.77 -7.52
C GLU A 88 3.60 -12.52 -8.96
N ASN A 89 4.72 -13.12 -9.34
CA ASN A 89 5.29 -13.03 -10.69
C ASN A 89 5.55 -11.59 -11.14
N GLY A 90 6.00 -10.75 -10.21
CA GLY A 90 6.38 -9.38 -10.50
C GLY A 90 5.28 -8.35 -10.39
N THR A 91 4.06 -8.76 -10.07
CA THR A 91 2.90 -7.85 -10.06
C THR A 91 2.57 -7.27 -8.70
N LEU A 92 3.29 -7.66 -7.65
CA LEU A 92 3.04 -7.18 -6.29
C LEU A 92 4.35 -6.75 -5.64
N LEU A 93 4.44 -5.48 -5.25
CA LEU A 93 5.52 -4.98 -4.40
C LEU A 93 5.11 -5.11 -2.94
N GLU A 94 6.01 -5.52 -2.09
CA GLU A 94 5.71 -5.73 -0.67
C GLU A 94 6.84 -5.21 0.19
N SER A 95 6.49 -4.38 1.19
CA SER A 95 7.44 -3.93 2.20
C SER A 95 7.81 -5.09 3.14
N SER A 96 8.75 -4.87 4.06
CA SER A 96 9.04 -5.84 5.11
C SER A 96 7.78 -6.10 5.94
N ARG A 97 7.62 -7.34 6.39
CA ARG A 97 6.50 -7.73 7.25
C ARG A 97 6.83 -7.49 8.71
N GLY A 98 5.80 -7.49 9.55
CA GLY A 98 5.95 -7.38 11.00
C GLY A 98 6.37 -5.99 11.45
N LEU A 99 7.20 -5.92 12.48
CA LEU A 99 7.56 -4.66 13.13
C LEU A 99 8.22 -3.65 12.19
N SER A 100 9.11 -4.11 11.31
CA SER A 100 9.78 -3.22 10.34
C SER A 100 8.78 -2.59 9.39
N GLY A 101 7.80 -3.36 8.91
CA GLY A 101 6.74 -2.86 8.05
C GLY A 101 5.83 -1.88 8.78
N ILE A 102 5.49 -2.18 10.03
CA ILE A 102 4.68 -1.30 10.87
C ILE A 102 5.39 0.04 11.06
N ASP A 103 6.67 0.03 11.38
CA ASP A 103 7.47 1.25 11.56
C ASP A 103 7.49 2.08 10.28
N GLU A 104 7.62 1.43 9.13
CA GLU A 104 7.60 2.10 7.83
C GLU A 104 6.24 2.77 7.57
N ILE A 105 5.14 2.07 7.87
CA ILE A 105 3.80 2.63 7.75
C ILE A 105 3.62 3.84 8.66
N LYS A 106 4.08 3.75 9.91
CA LYS A 106 3.97 4.86 10.86
C LYS A 106 4.68 6.13 10.37
N GLN A 107 5.76 5.99 9.62
CA GLN A 107 6.48 7.13 9.06
C GLN A 107 5.67 7.87 7.98
N LEU A 108 4.61 7.27 7.47
CA LEU A 108 3.74 7.90 6.48
C LEU A 108 2.63 8.74 7.12
N PHE A 109 2.41 8.60 8.42
CA PHE A 109 1.34 9.32 9.11
C PHE A 109 1.56 10.84 9.02
N GLY A 110 0.48 11.56 8.76
CA GLY A 110 0.50 13.01 8.62
C GLY A 110 0.75 13.49 7.21
N ALA A 111 1.23 12.64 6.32
CA ALA A 111 1.40 12.98 4.91
C ALA A 111 0.07 12.88 4.17
N LYS A 112 -0.11 13.71 3.14
CA LYS A 112 -1.30 13.69 2.29
C LYS A 112 -1.10 12.81 1.07
N THR A 113 0.13 12.75 0.55
CA THR A 113 0.45 11.95 -0.62
C THR A 113 1.69 11.09 -0.36
N LEU A 114 1.71 9.94 -1.03
CA LEU A 114 2.86 9.04 -1.05
C LEU A 114 3.22 8.76 -2.49
N THR A 115 4.47 9.02 -2.87
CA THR A 115 5.01 8.57 -4.15
C THR A 115 5.97 7.43 -3.90
N VAL A 116 5.71 6.31 -4.57
CA VAL A 116 6.59 5.14 -4.55
C VAL A 116 7.42 5.19 -5.82
N ASP A 117 8.72 5.41 -5.66
CA ASP A 117 9.67 5.54 -6.78
C ASP A 117 10.56 4.32 -6.83
N THR A 118 10.44 3.53 -7.89
CA THR A 118 11.23 2.31 -8.11
C THR A 118 12.51 2.58 -8.89
N GLY A 119 12.73 3.82 -9.35
CA GLY A 119 13.89 4.18 -10.14
C GLY A 119 13.79 3.85 -11.63
N ALA A 120 12.67 3.27 -12.07
CA ALA A 120 12.47 3.01 -13.49
C ALA A 120 12.28 4.32 -14.27
N ASP A 121 12.77 4.37 -15.50
CA ASP A 121 12.78 5.58 -16.32
C ASP A 121 11.44 5.93 -16.97
N ASN A 122 10.43 5.09 -16.78
CA ASN A 122 9.12 5.33 -17.38
C ASN A 122 8.09 5.74 -16.31
N ALA A 123 6.88 6.06 -16.77
CA ALA A 123 5.80 6.51 -15.87
C ALA A 123 5.44 5.47 -14.80
N ALA A 124 5.71 4.18 -15.05
CA ALA A 124 5.46 3.12 -14.08
C ALA A 124 6.48 3.13 -12.94
N GLY A 125 7.58 3.86 -13.07
CA GLY A 125 8.62 3.96 -12.05
C GLY A 125 8.23 4.84 -10.86
N LYS A 126 7.26 5.73 -11.03
CA LYS A 126 6.78 6.63 -9.97
C LYS A 126 5.27 6.56 -9.89
N LEU A 127 4.76 6.09 -8.76
CA LEU A 127 3.33 5.97 -8.53
C LEU A 127 2.96 6.82 -7.32
N THR A 128 1.97 7.70 -7.49
CA THR A 128 1.53 8.60 -6.43
C THR A 128 0.15 8.21 -5.96
N PHE A 129 -0.02 8.18 -4.64
CA PHE A 129 -1.26 7.77 -3.99
C PHE A 129 -1.71 8.82 -2.98
N ASN A 130 -3.02 8.96 -2.84
CA ASN A 130 -3.62 9.81 -1.82
C ASN A 130 -3.69 9.02 -0.50
N ILE A 131 -2.93 9.45 0.49
CA ILE A 131 -2.94 8.82 1.83
C ILE A 131 -3.43 9.79 2.92
N ASP A 132 -4.12 10.86 2.52
CA ASP A 132 -4.67 11.81 3.48
C ASP A 132 -5.62 11.10 4.44
N GLY A 133 -5.39 11.28 5.74
CA GLY A 133 -6.18 10.61 6.76
C GLY A 133 -5.76 9.18 7.09
N LEU A 134 -4.59 8.74 6.61
CA LEU A 134 -4.13 7.36 6.84
C LEU A 134 -4.09 7.00 8.33
N ALA A 135 -3.59 7.88 9.19
CA ALA A 135 -3.49 7.59 10.62
C ALA A 135 -4.85 7.25 11.24
N ARG A 136 -5.92 7.86 10.74
CA ARG A 136 -7.29 7.57 11.19
C ARG A 136 -7.83 6.31 10.49
N ALA A 137 -7.65 6.22 9.18
CA ALA A 137 -8.18 5.11 8.40
C ALA A 137 -7.58 3.76 8.83
N ILE A 138 -6.34 3.77 9.32
CA ILE A 138 -5.64 2.55 9.69
C ILE A 138 -6.03 2.01 11.08
N ALA A 139 -6.82 2.75 11.86
CA ALA A 139 -7.18 2.33 13.22
C ALA A 139 -7.77 0.91 13.29
N PRO A 140 -8.70 0.51 12.41
CA PRO A 140 -9.22 -0.87 12.45
C PRO A 140 -8.14 -1.92 12.20
N LEU A 141 -7.16 -1.60 11.35
CA LEU A 141 -6.05 -2.50 11.08
C LEU A 141 -5.14 -2.64 12.29
N ARG A 142 -4.86 -1.55 12.98
CA ARG A 142 -4.04 -1.56 14.20
C ARG A 142 -4.65 -2.44 15.27
N VAL A 143 -5.97 -2.36 15.42
CA VAL A 143 -6.70 -3.20 16.38
C VAL A 143 -6.62 -4.68 15.94
N ALA A 144 -6.90 -4.96 14.67
CA ALA A 144 -6.93 -6.33 14.16
C ALA A 144 -5.56 -7.00 14.25
N CYS A 145 -4.49 -6.25 14.01
CA CYS A 145 -3.12 -6.77 14.02
C CYS A 145 -2.38 -6.51 15.33
N HIS A 146 -3.08 -6.03 16.36
CA HIS A 146 -2.53 -5.89 17.73
C HIS A 146 -1.23 -5.09 17.75
N TRP A 147 -1.21 -3.90 17.14
CA TRP A 147 -0.01 -3.07 17.15
C TRP A 147 0.34 -2.67 18.59
N ALA A 148 1.61 -2.86 18.97
CA ALA A 148 2.09 -2.51 20.28
C ALA A 148 2.08 -0.99 20.50
N GLY A 149 1.77 -0.57 21.74
CA GLY A 149 1.75 0.85 22.10
C GLY A 149 0.48 1.58 21.72
N GLU A 150 -0.55 0.85 21.31
CA GLU A 150 -1.84 1.41 20.91
C GLU A 150 -2.91 1.29 21.99
#